data_15fc1e8f9f5cae027fb5e7c035879b0e
#
_entry.id   15fc1e8f9f5cae027fb5e7c035879b0e
#
_cell.length_a   1.000
_cell.length_b   1.000
_cell.length_c   1.000
_cell.angle_alpha   90.00
_cell.angle_beta   90.00
_cell.angle_gamma   90.00
#
_symmetry.space_group_name_H-M   'P 1'
#
loop_
_entity.id
_entity.type
_entity.pdbx_description
1 polymer ?
#
loop_
_entity_poly.entity_id
_entity_poly.type
_entity_poly.pdbx_seq_one_letter_code
_entity_poly.pdbx_strand_id
1 'polypeptide(L)'
;MTVTELLRVEHLTMKFGGLVAIDDLSFSATQGEITAIIGPNGAGKTTIFNCLTGFYKPTIGRLTFSVLGRDPVYLERMEGFRIARAGVGRTFQNIRLFPAMSVLENLIVAQHNELMRASFFSVAGLFGLSRYRDAESDAVKFASQWLDRIGLLPDADRQAGELPYGDQRRLEIARAMCSKPTLLCLDEPAAGLNRNESAALNELLRNIRDTYGIGILLIEHDMSVVMNISDHIVVLDYGKKISDGSPVSVRHDPRVIRAYLGEEADYGLAPIGSGLPC
;
A
#
# COMPACT_ATOMS: atom_id res chain seq x y z
N MET A 1 -6.08 8.07 23.54
CA MET A 1 -6.44 6.93 22.69
C MET A 1 -5.29 5.94 22.76
N THR A 2 -5.53 4.69 23.14
CA THR A 2 -4.49 3.66 23.14
C THR A 2 -4.09 3.41 21.68
N VAL A 3 -2.85 3.73 21.35
CA VAL A 3 -2.23 3.44 20.05
C VAL A 3 -2.27 1.91 19.85
N THR A 4 -3.01 1.45 18.85
CA THR A 4 -3.16 0.00 18.60
C THR A 4 -2.20 -0.42 17.50
N GLU A 5 -1.20 -1.22 17.85
CA GLU A 5 -0.31 -1.83 16.86
C GLU A 5 -1.12 -2.78 15.99
N LEU A 6 -1.16 -2.49 14.68
CA LEU A 6 -1.93 -3.25 13.69
C LEU A 6 -1.09 -4.33 13.02
N LEU A 7 0.17 -4.02 12.71
CA LEU A 7 1.13 -4.95 12.10
C LEU A 7 2.43 -4.93 12.90
N ARG A 8 2.92 -6.12 13.25
CA ARG A 8 4.25 -6.34 13.81
C ARG A 8 5.02 -7.31 12.92
N VAL A 9 6.16 -6.87 12.46
CA VAL A 9 7.14 -7.65 11.70
C VAL A 9 8.34 -7.92 12.62
N GLU A 10 8.67 -9.18 12.83
CA GLU A 10 9.74 -9.61 13.73
C GLU A 10 10.72 -10.51 12.97
N HIS A 11 12.00 -10.09 12.92
CA HIS A 11 13.11 -10.86 12.37
C HIS A 11 12.87 -11.37 10.94
N LEU A 12 12.19 -10.56 10.10
CA LEU A 12 11.90 -10.93 8.72
C LEU A 12 13.18 -11.10 7.92
N THR A 13 13.40 -12.31 7.41
CA THR A 13 14.48 -12.63 6.48
C THR A 13 13.89 -13.29 5.24
N MET A 14 14.26 -12.79 4.06
CA MET A 14 13.86 -13.36 2.78
C MET A 14 15.06 -13.62 1.90
N LYS A 15 15.20 -14.89 1.47
CA LYS A 15 16.30 -15.36 0.62
C LYS A 15 15.75 -15.91 -0.70
N PHE A 16 16.42 -15.59 -1.79
CA PHE A 16 16.18 -16.15 -3.12
C PHE A 16 17.46 -16.87 -3.56
N GLY A 17 17.51 -18.19 -3.34
CA GLY A 17 18.76 -18.94 -3.53
C GLY A 17 19.87 -18.42 -2.63
N GLY A 18 20.95 -17.93 -3.23
CA GLY A 18 22.08 -17.33 -2.51
C GLY A 18 21.93 -15.84 -2.16
N LEU A 19 20.90 -15.16 -2.71
CA LEU A 19 20.68 -13.74 -2.48
C LEU A 19 19.80 -13.53 -1.23
N VAL A 20 20.29 -12.72 -0.29
CA VAL A 20 19.51 -12.26 0.86
C VAL A 20 18.87 -10.91 0.50
N ALA A 21 17.57 -10.92 0.21
CA ALA A 21 16.84 -9.70 -0.17
C ALA A 21 16.39 -8.88 1.04
N ILE A 22 16.09 -9.54 2.17
CA ILE A 22 15.78 -8.92 3.46
C ILE A 22 16.57 -9.70 4.52
N ASP A 23 17.22 -8.99 5.43
CA ASP A 23 18.08 -9.53 6.46
C ASP A 23 17.70 -8.97 7.84
N ASP A 24 17.03 -9.82 8.65
CA ASP A 24 16.67 -9.57 10.04
C ASP A 24 15.88 -8.26 10.27
N LEU A 25 14.88 -8.00 9.44
CA LEU A 25 14.07 -6.78 9.52
C LEU A 25 12.97 -6.89 10.58
N SER A 26 12.91 -5.92 11.48
CA SER A 26 11.82 -5.77 12.46
C SER A 26 11.28 -4.34 12.45
N PHE A 27 9.97 -4.19 12.34
CA PHE A 27 9.25 -2.90 12.43
C PHE A 27 7.78 -3.13 12.77
N SER A 28 7.06 -2.05 13.09
CA SER A 28 5.61 -2.09 13.30
C SER A 28 4.89 -1.01 12.52
N ALA A 29 3.59 -1.22 12.29
CA ALA A 29 2.69 -0.21 11.75
C ALA A 29 1.43 -0.13 12.63
N THR A 30 0.95 1.08 12.82
CA THR A 30 -0.11 1.42 13.77
C THR A 30 -1.41 1.72 13.06
N GLN A 31 -2.52 1.43 13.71
CA GLN A 31 -3.85 1.82 13.24
C GLN A 31 -4.00 3.35 13.29
N GLY A 32 -4.54 3.95 12.22
CA GLY A 32 -4.74 5.39 12.13
C GLY A 32 -3.45 6.17 11.83
N GLU A 33 -2.37 5.50 11.42
CA GLU A 33 -1.11 6.12 11.01
C GLU A 33 -0.72 5.73 9.59
N ILE A 34 0.05 6.60 8.95
CA ILE A 34 0.71 6.32 7.69
C ILE A 34 2.18 5.99 7.98
N THR A 35 2.55 4.72 7.83
CA THR A 35 3.93 4.24 7.96
C THR A 35 4.54 4.12 6.57
N ALA A 36 5.62 4.85 6.29
CA ALA A 36 6.36 4.72 5.03
C ALA A 36 7.55 3.78 5.16
N ILE A 37 7.78 2.96 4.13
CA ILE A 37 9.00 2.18 3.94
C ILE A 37 9.76 2.80 2.76
N ILE A 38 10.93 3.34 3.03
CA ILE A 38 11.76 4.01 2.04
C ILE A 38 13.15 3.37 1.95
N GLY A 39 13.92 3.73 0.93
CA GLY A 39 15.28 3.26 0.72
C GLY A 39 15.63 3.26 -0.76
N PRO A 40 16.91 3.08 -1.09
CA PRO A 40 17.40 2.99 -2.46
C PRO A 40 16.73 1.87 -3.27
N ASN A 41 16.93 1.89 -4.59
CA ASN A 41 16.48 0.80 -5.47
C ASN A 41 17.20 -0.50 -5.07
N GLY A 42 16.45 -1.60 -5.03
CA GLY A 42 17.01 -2.87 -4.58
C GLY A 42 17.11 -3.05 -3.05
N ALA A 43 16.73 -2.06 -2.22
CA ALA A 43 16.75 -2.18 -0.77
C ALA A 43 15.77 -3.22 -0.18
N GLY A 44 14.91 -3.84 -1.01
CA GLY A 44 14.00 -4.90 -0.58
C GLY A 44 12.57 -4.46 -0.28
N LYS A 45 12.19 -3.21 -0.53
CA LYS A 45 10.86 -2.64 -0.20
C LYS A 45 9.69 -3.47 -0.74
N THR A 46 9.66 -3.73 -2.05
CA THR A 46 8.60 -4.55 -2.68
C THR A 46 8.60 -6.00 -2.19
N THR A 47 9.78 -6.53 -1.79
CA THR A 47 9.88 -7.87 -1.19
C THR A 47 9.13 -7.95 0.13
N ILE A 48 9.20 -6.90 0.98
CA ILE A 48 8.42 -6.82 2.22
C ILE A 48 6.93 -6.88 1.91
N PHE A 49 6.44 -6.06 0.97
CA PHE A 49 5.02 -6.08 0.60
C PHE A 49 4.58 -7.45 0.08
N ASN A 50 5.45 -8.12 -0.70
CA ASN A 50 5.16 -9.47 -1.19
C ASN A 50 5.07 -10.49 -0.05
N CYS A 51 5.88 -10.34 1.01
CA CYS A 51 5.76 -11.17 2.21
C CYS A 51 4.47 -10.86 3.00
N LEU A 52 4.16 -9.57 3.22
CA LEU A 52 2.97 -9.14 3.96
C LEU A 52 1.66 -9.55 3.29
N THR A 53 1.64 -9.62 1.96
CA THR A 53 0.44 -9.93 1.17
C THR A 53 0.38 -11.37 0.67
N GLY A 54 1.34 -12.22 1.09
CA GLY A 54 1.32 -13.67 0.84
C GLY A 54 1.77 -14.09 -0.56
N PHE A 55 2.37 -13.18 -1.35
CA PHE A 55 3.03 -13.55 -2.61
C PHE A 55 4.33 -14.32 -2.37
N TYR A 56 5.05 -13.98 -1.29
CA TYR A 56 6.21 -14.73 -0.84
C TYR A 56 6.01 -15.18 0.60
N LYS A 57 6.47 -16.39 0.90
CA LYS A 57 6.60 -16.86 2.29
C LYS A 57 8.01 -16.52 2.76
N PRO A 58 8.17 -15.75 3.84
CA PRO A 58 9.49 -15.41 4.35
C PRO A 58 10.27 -16.66 4.72
N THR A 59 11.59 -16.60 4.59
CA THR A 59 12.48 -17.69 4.98
C THR A 59 12.51 -17.84 6.51
N ILE A 60 12.53 -16.71 7.22
CA ILE A 60 12.51 -16.61 8.68
C ILE A 60 11.66 -15.38 9.05
N GLY A 61 11.10 -15.38 10.24
CA GLY A 61 10.39 -14.24 10.81
C GLY A 61 8.92 -14.50 11.08
N ARG A 62 8.31 -13.56 11.77
CA ARG A 62 6.90 -13.57 12.14
C ARG A 62 6.25 -12.27 11.70
N LEU A 63 5.08 -12.39 11.09
CA LEU A 63 4.27 -11.28 10.60
C LEU A 63 2.92 -11.32 11.31
N THR A 64 2.82 -10.64 12.45
CA THR A 64 1.60 -10.63 13.28
C THR A 64 0.70 -9.48 12.84
N PHE A 65 -0.53 -9.79 12.46
CA PHE A 65 -1.56 -8.81 12.14
C PHE A 65 -2.68 -8.88 13.17
N SER A 66 -2.93 -7.75 13.84
CA SER A 66 -3.84 -7.64 14.99
C SER A 66 -4.91 -6.60 14.71
N VAL A 67 -6.17 -7.01 14.74
CA VAL A 67 -7.32 -6.10 14.61
C VAL A 67 -8.08 -6.09 15.93
N LEU A 68 -8.44 -4.92 16.41
CA LEU A 68 -9.17 -4.77 17.67
C LEU A 68 -10.43 -5.65 17.69
N GLY A 69 -10.60 -6.45 18.76
CA GLY A 69 -11.73 -7.37 18.93
C GLY A 69 -11.62 -8.68 18.15
N ARG A 70 -10.46 -8.98 17.55
CA ARG A 70 -10.17 -10.27 16.89
C ARG A 70 -8.86 -10.85 17.41
N ASP A 71 -8.74 -12.19 17.37
CA ASP A 71 -7.46 -12.83 17.65
C ASP A 71 -6.41 -12.47 16.59
N PRO A 72 -5.15 -12.22 16.99
CA PRO A 72 -4.06 -11.97 16.05
C PRO A 72 -3.88 -13.11 15.06
N VAL A 73 -3.56 -12.79 13.82
CA VAL A 73 -3.27 -13.78 12.77
C VAL A 73 -1.83 -13.66 12.31
N TYR A 74 -1.25 -14.77 11.87
CA TYR A 74 0.12 -14.86 11.40
C TYR A 74 0.13 -14.91 9.87
N LEU A 75 0.48 -13.78 9.23
CA LEU A 75 0.38 -13.62 7.76
C LEU A 75 1.30 -14.58 7.01
N GLU A 76 2.48 -14.89 7.56
CA GLU A 76 3.44 -15.83 6.97
C GLU A 76 2.88 -17.26 6.82
N ARG A 77 1.80 -17.59 7.54
CA ARG A 77 1.12 -18.89 7.50
C ARG A 77 -0.12 -18.90 6.62
N MET A 78 -0.49 -17.76 6.07
CA MET A 78 -1.74 -17.58 5.33
C MET A 78 -1.49 -17.52 3.82
N GLU A 79 -2.49 -17.93 3.05
CA GLU A 79 -2.55 -17.68 1.61
C GLU A 79 -3.05 -16.26 1.34
N GLY A 80 -2.61 -15.63 0.24
CA GLY A 80 -2.90 -14.23 -0.06
C GLY A 80 -4.39 -13.85 -0.01
N PHE A 81 -5.28 -14.73 -0.51
CA PHE A 81 -6.72 -14.48 -0.43
C PHE A 81 -7.28 -14.45 1.02
N ARG A 82 -6.65 -15.21 1.93
CA ARG A 82 -7.01 -15.19 3.36
C ARG A 82 -6.48 -13.94 4.04
N ILE A 83 -5.30 -13.48 3.64
CA ILE A 83 -4.71 -12.21 4.11
C ILE A 83 -5.61 -11.04 3.70
N ALA A 84 -6.07 -11.00 2.44
CA ALA A 84 -7.02 -10.00 1.98
C ALA A 84 -8.34 -10.04 2.78
N ARG A 85 -8.87 -11.23 3.08
CA ARG A 85 -10.07 -11.41 3.93
C ARG A 85 -9.84 -11.04 5.39
N ALA A 86 -8.62 -11.10 5.88
CA ALA A 86 -8.27 -10.64 7.23
C ALA A 86 -8.28 -9.12 7.34
N GLY A 87 -8.23 -8.39 6.22
CA GLY A 87 -8.32 -6.94 6.17
C GLY A 87 -7.06 -6.23 5.67
N VAL A 88 -6.16 -6.93 4.97
CA VAL A 88 -4.99 -6.34 4.31
C VAL A 88 -5.33 -6.07 2.84
N GLY A 89 -5.51 -4.80 2.48
CA GLY A 89 -5.67 -4.35 1.10
C GLY A 89 -4.31 -4.02 0.47
N ARG A 90 -4.18 -4.17 -0.86
CA ARG A 90 -2.96 -3.80 -1.58
C ARG A 90 -3.28 -3.19 -2.93
N THR A 91 -2.55 -2.12 -3.29
CA THR A 91 -2.37 -1.69 -4.67
C THR A 91 -1.03 -2.19 -5.21
N PHE A 92 -0.78 -2.03 -6.50
CA PHE A 92 0.45 -2.44 -7.14
C PHE A 92 1.12 -1.25 -7.82
N GLN A 93 2.45 -1.33 -8.01
CA GLN A 93 3.20 -0.31 -8.75
C GLN A 93 2.58 -0.07 -10.14
N ASN A 94 2.33 -1.14 -10.89
CA ASN A 94 1.56 -1.06 -12.13
C ASN A 94 0.06 -1.17 -11.81
N ILE A 95 -0.73 -0.22 -12.27
CA ILE A 95 -2.19 -0.17 -12.08
C ILE A 95 -2.83 -1.47 -12.56
N ARG A 96 -3.61 -2.10 -11.69
CA ARG A 96 -4.30 -3.37 -11.98
C ARG A 96 -5.82 -3.20 -11.98
N LEU A 97 -6.32 -2.36 -12.86
CA LEU A 97 -7.75 -2.24 -13.13
C LEU A 97 -8.20 -3.28 -14.17
N PHE A 98 -9.49 -3.49 -14.26
CA PHE A 98 -10.12 -4.18 -15.39
C PHE A 98 -10.43 -3.13 -16.47
N PRO A 99 -9.58 -2.95 -17.49
CA PRO A 99 -9.65 -1.78 -18.39
C PRO A 99 -10.90 -1.75 -19.25
N ALA A 100 -11.46 -2.92 -19.59
CA ALA A 100 -12.68 -3.05 -20.41
C ALA A 100 -13.98 -2.94 -19.57
N MET A 101 -13.88 -2.96 -18.24
CA MET A 101 -15.03 -2.75 -17.34
C MET A 101 -15.21 -1.26 -17.08
N SER A 102 -16.43 -0.85 -16.74
CA SER A 102 -16.70 0.52 -16.34
C SER A 102 -16.00 0.87 -15.01
N VAL A 103 -15.85 2.15 -14.76
CA VAL A 103 -15.32 2.71 -13.51
C VAL A 103 -16.10 2.19 -12.31
N LEU A 104 -17.43 2.17 -12.39
CA LEU A 104 -18.29 1.64 -11.34
C LEU A 104 -18.13 0.13 -11.15
N GLU A 105 -18.12 -0.65 -12.24
CA GLU A 105 -17.96 -2.11 -12.19
C GLU A 105 -16.64 -2.52 -11.52
N ASN A 106 -15.54 -1.79 -11.75
CA ASN A 106 -14.27 -2.03 -11.08
C ASN A 106 -14.39 -1.99 -9.55
N LEU A 107 -15.23 -1.11 -9.00
CA LEU A 107 -15.46 -0.99 -7.55
C LEU A 107 -16.44 -2.06 -7.03
N ILE A 108 -17.44 -2.44 -7.83
CA ILE A 108 -18.39 -3.49 -7.45
C ILE A 108 -17.70 -4.84 -7.36
N VAL A 109 -16.80 -5.18 -8.32
CA VAL A 109 -16.04 -6.45 -8.30
C VAL A 109 -15.21 -6.60 -7.04
N ALA A 110 -14.68 -5.52 -6.47
CA ALA A 110 -13.93 -5.58 -5.21
C ALA A 110 -14.79 -6.01 -4.00
N GLN A 111 -16.11 -5.88 -4.10
CA GLN A 111 -17.07 -6.24 -3.06
C GLN A 111 -17.60 -7.68 -3.22
N HIS A 112 -17.07 -8.45 -4.18
CA HIS A 112 -17.60 -9.78 -4.51
C HIS A 112 -17.69 -10.73 -3.30
N ASN A 113 -16.81 -10.64 -2.32
CA ASN A 113 -16.85 -11.48 -1.12
C ASN A 113 -18.10 -11.22 -0.27
N GLU A 114 -18.59 -9.97 -0.18
CA GLU A 114 -19.82 -9.60 0.52
C GLU A 114 -21.04 -10.05 -0.28
N LEU A 115 -21.02 -9.82 -1.60
CA LEU A 115 -22.08 -10.25 -2.52
C LEU A 115 -22.22 -11.78 -2.54
N MET A 116 -21.12 -12.52 -2.57
CA MET A 116 -21.13 -14.00 -2.50
C MET A 116 -21.67 -14.51 -1.17
N ARG A 117 -21.38 -13.85 -0.04
CA ARG A 117 -21.98 -14.22 1.26
C ARG A 117 -23.48 -13.94 1.30
N ALA A 118 -23.94 -12.87 0.66
CA ALA A 118 -25.37 -12.54 0.58
C ALA A 118 -26.14 -13.50 -0.31
N SER A 119 -25.51 -14.07 -1.35
CA SER A 119 -26.12 -15.03 -2.28
C SER A 119 -26.27 -16.45 -1.73
N PHE A 120 -25.75 -16.74 -0.54
CA PHE A 120 -25.80 -18.07 0.12
C PHE A 120 -25.51 -19.24 -0.84
N PHE A 121 -24.35 -19.21 -1.50
CA PHE A 121 -23.87 -20.25 -2.42
C PHE A 121 -24.96 -20.80 -3.36
N SER A 122 -25.30 -20.07 -4.41
CA SER A 122 -25.85 -20.52 -5.69
C SER A 122 -27.37 -20.73 -5.86
N VAL A 123 -28.14 -21.12 -4.89
CA VAL A 123 -29.59 -21.41 -5.11
C VAL A 123 -30.47 -20.17 -4.88
N ALA A 124 -30.12 -19.32 -3.91
CA ALA A 124 -30.87 -18.12 -3.56
C ALA A 124 -30.74 -16.97 -4.58
N GLY A 125 -29.57 -16.90 -5.28
CA GLY A 125 -29.35 -15.94 -6.38
C GLY A 125 -30.21 -16.24 -7.61
N LEU A 126 -30.52 -17.52 -7.86
CA LEU A 126 -31.37 -17.95 -8.98
C LEU A 126 -32.87 -17.58 -8.78
N PHE A 127 -33.31 -17.45 -7.53
CA PHE A 127 -34.72 -17.13 -7.19
C PHE A 127 -34.95 -15.64 -6.89
N GLY A 128 -33.97 -14.75 -7.13
CA GLY A 128 -34.15 -13.29 -7.03
C GLY A 128 -34.61 -12.80 -5.65
N LEU A 129 -34.15 -13.45 -4.58
CA LEU A 129 -34.51 -13.09 -3.21
C LEU A 129 -34.14 -11.63 -2.90
N SER A 130 -35.03 -10.94 -2.21
CA SER A 130 -34.89 -9.53 -1.81
C SER A 130 -33.52 -9.22 -1.23
N ARG A 131 -32.97 -10.11 -0.42
CA ARG A 131 -31.67 -10.00 0.23
C ARG A 131 -30.47 -9.84 -0.74
N TYR A 132 -30.51 -10.50 -1.92
CA TYR A 132 -29.44 -10.34 -2.92
C TYR A 132 -29.55 -8.97 -3.61
N ARG A 133 -30.76 -8.56 -3.97
CA ARG A 133 -31.01 -7.23 -4.57
C ARG A 133 -30.62 -6.10 -3.62
N ASP A 134 -30.92 -6.28 -2.32
CA ASP A 134 -30.55 -5.31 -1.29
C ASP A 134 -29.02 -5.19 -1.18
N ALA A 135 -28.30 -6.34 -1.13
CA ALA A 135 -26.84 -6.38 -1.09
C ALA A 135 -26.20 -5.78 -2.35
N GLU A 136 -26.76 -6.04 -3.53
CA GLU A 136 -26.31 -5.44 -4.79
C GLU A 136 -26.54 -3.92 -4.80
N SER A 137 -27.72 -3.46 -4.37
CA SER A 137 -28.01 -2.03 -4.23
C SER A 137 -27.06 -1.34 -3.26
N ASP A 138 -26.74 -1.98 -2.12
CA ASP A 138 -25.80 -1.44 -1.14
C ASP A 138 -24.37 -1.40 -1.68
N ALA A 139 -23.96 -2.41 -2.46
CA ALA A 139 -22.66 -2.43 -3.12
C ALA A 139 -22.53 -1.30 -4.16
N VAL A 140 -23.57 -1.06 -4.96
CA VAL A 140 -23.62 0.05 -5.92
C VAL A 140 -23.56 1.40 -5.20
N LYS A 141 -24.36 1.59 -4.14
CA LYS A 141 -24.33 2.83 -3.34
C LYS A 141 -22.95 3.09 -2.75
N PHE A 142 -22.32 2.06 -2.18
CA PHE A 142 -21.00 2.19 -1.59
C PHE A 142 -19.93 2.50 -2.65
N ALA A 143 -19.97 1.85 -3.82
CA ALA A 143 -19.12 2.15 -4.94
C ALA A 143 -19.31 3.60 -5.42
N SER A 144 -20.56 4.06 -5.57
CA SER A 144 -20.87 5.44 -5.99
C SER A 144 -20.36 6.48 -4.99
N GLN A 145 -20.43 6.21 -3.68
CA GLN A 145 -19.86 7.08 -2.65
C GLN A 145 -18.33 7.19 -2.78
N TRP A 146 -17.65 6.09 -3.16
CA TRP A 146 -16.23 6.13 -3.43
C TRP A 146 -15.91 6.92 -4.71
N LEU A 147 -16.70 6.75 -5.77
CA LEU A 147 -16.55 7.53 -7.00
C LEU A 147 -16.73 9.02 -6.76
N ASP A 148 -17.72 9.41 -5.97
CA ASP A 148 -17.94 10.80 -5.57
C ASP A 148 -16.71 11.36 -4.82
N ARG A 149 -16.18 10.61 -3.87
CA ARG A 149 -15.01 10.98 -3.05
C ARG A 149 -13.74 11.22 -3.86
N ILE A 150 -13.52 10.42 -4.91
CA ILE A 150 -12.37 10.56 -5.79
C ILE A 150 -12.65 11.43 -7.01
N GLY A 151 -13.86 12.01 -7.12
CA GLY A 151 -14.29 12.90 -8.19
C GLY A 151 -14.53 12.22 -9.54
N LEU A 152 -14.83 10.91 -9.54
CA LEU A 152 -15.06 10.11 -10.76
C LEU A 152 -16.52 9.65 -10.92
N LEU A 153 -17.45 10.17 -10.12
CA LEU A 153 -18.87 9.81 -10.24
C LEU A 153 -19.46 10.17 -11.63
N PRO A 154 -19.10 11.29 -12.28
CA PRO A 154 -19.55 11.58 -13.64
C PRO A 154 -19.08 10.58 -14.70
N ASP A 155 -17.94 9.90 -14.46
CA ASP A 155 -17.34 8.91 -15.35
C ASP A 155 -17.72 7.46 -14.99
N ALA A 156 -18.74 7.24 -14.14
CA ALA A 156 -19.09 5.91 -13.60
C ALA A 156 -19.28 4.83 -14.67
N ASP A 157 -19.87 5.19 -15.81
CA ASP A 157 -20.16 4.27 -16.93
C ASP A 157 -19.04 4.21 -17.97
N ARG A 158 -18.01 5.06 -17.85
CA ARG A 158 -16.88 5.07 -18.75
C ARG A 158 -15.96 3.87 -18.51
N GLN A 159 -15.30 3.37 -19.55
CA GLN A 159 -14.31 2.30 -19.41
C GLN A 159 -13.09 2.80 -18.59
N ALA A 160 -12.68 2.01 -17.60
CA ALA A 160 -11.59 2.39 -16.72
C ALA A 160 -10.24 2.59 -17.46
N GLY A 161 -10.03 1.86 -18.56
CA GLY A 161 -8.84 1.99 -19.39
C GLY A 161 -8.73 3.30 -20.17
N GLU A 162 -9.84 4.05 -20.32
CA GLU A 162 -9.88 5.33 -21.03
C GLU A 162 -9.62 6.55 -20.11
N LEU A 163 -9.53 6.31 -18.80
CA LEU A 163 -9.24 7.36 -17.84
C LEU A 163 -7.78 7.83 -17.96
N PRO A 164 -7.50 9.12 -17.69
CA PRO A 164 -6.14 9.60 -17.44
C PRO A 164 -5.44 8.79 -16.35
N TYR A 165 -4.11 8.70 -16.40
CA TYR A 165 -3.32 7.86 -15.48
C TYR A 165 -3.57 8.20 -14.00
N GLY A 166 -3.62 9.48 -13.64
CA GLY A 166 -3.91 9.93 -12.27
C GLY A 166 -5.29 9.48 -11.78
N ASP A 167 -6.29 9.47 -12.68
CA ASP A 167 -7.64 9.01 -12.37
C ASP A 167 -7.70 7.49 -12.21
N GLN A 168 -6.99 6.75 -13.06
CA GLN A 168 -6.84 5.30 -12.90
C GLN A 168 -6.20 4.96 -11.55
N ARG A 169 -5.18 5.72 -11.10
CA ARG A 169 -4.55 5.54 -9.79
C ARG A 169 -5.52 5.79 -8.65
N ARG A 170 -6.32 6.86 -8.70
CA ARG A 170 -7.35 7.15 -7.71
C ARG A 170 -8.43 6.06 -7.68
N LEU A 171 -8.84 5.56 -8.84
CA LEU A 171 -9.79 4.45 -8.97
C LEU A 171 -9.23 3.15 -8.36
N GLU A 172 -7.95 2.84 -8.58
CA GLU A 172 -7.31 1.65 -7.98
C GLU A 172 -7.33 1.70 -6.44
N ILE A 173 -7.03 2.86 -5.86
CA ILE A 173 -7.11 3.06 -4.40
C ILE A 173 -8.56 2.91 -3.91
N ALA A 174 -9.51 3.54 -4.57
CA ALA A 174 -10.93 3.41 -4.24
C ALA A 174 -11.41 1.95 -4.33
N ARG A 175 -10.95 1.20 -5.33
CA ARG A 175 -11.22 -0.22 -5.46
C ARG A 175 -10.65 -1.03 -4.29
N ALA A 176 -9.41 -0.74 -3.87
CA ALA A 176 -8.84 -1.39 -2.69
C ALA A 176 -9.64 -1.07 -1.42
N MET A 177 -10.13 0.17 -1.29
CA MET A 177 -10.98 0.59 -0.17
C MET A 177 -12.38 -0.04 -0.19
N CYS A 178 -12.90 -0.41 -1.35
CA CYS A 178 -14.16 -1.16 -1.45
C CYS A 178 -14.10 -2.56 -0.82
N SER A 179 -12.91 -3.12 -0.59
CA SER A 179 -12.73 -4.34 0.20
C SER A 179 -12.77 -4.12 1.71
N LYS A 180 -12.94 -2.86 2.18
CA LYS A 180 -12.98 -2.43 3.59
C LYS A 180 -11.74 -2.90 4.37
N PRO A 181 -10.52 -2.56 3.91
CA PRO A 181 -9.30 -2.99 4.57
C PRO A 181 -9.13 -2.30 5.94
N THR A 182 -8.42 -2.96 6.85
CA THR A 182 -7.94 -2.36 8.10
C THR A 182 -6.50 -1.85 7.95
N LEU A 183 -5.72 -2.51 7.07
CA LEU A 183 -4.39 -2.08 6.62
C LEU A 183 -4.39 -1.96 5.10
N LEU A 184 -4.02 -0.78 4.59
CA LEU A 184 -3.88 -0.52 3.16
C LEU A 184 -2.40 -0.41 2.78
N CYS A 185 -1.90 -1.33 1.96
CA CYS A 185 -0.54 -1.34 1.45
C CYS A 185 -0.49 -0.68 0.06
N LEU A 186 0.26 0.39 -0.09
CA LEU A 186 0.39 1.17 -1.32
C LEU A 186 1.83 1.11 -1.85
N ASP A 187 2.01 0.58 -3.05
CA ASP A 187 3.31 0.39 -3.69
C ASP A 187 3.53 1.49 -4.73
N GLU A 188 4.35 2.50 -4.41
CA GLU A 188 4.68 3.68 -5.20
C GLU A 188 3.45 4.37 -5.83
N PRO A 189 2.45 4.77 -5.02
CA PRO A 189 1.20 5.32 -5.57
C PRO A 189 1.36 6.66 -6.24
N ALA A 190 2.41 7.44 -5.96
CA ALA A 190 2.68 8.73 -6.59
C ALA A 190 3.54 8.61 -7.87
N ALA A 191 4.03 7.41 -8.22
CA ALA A 191 4.86 7.23 -9.40
C ALA A 191 4.13 7.64 -10.69
N GLY A 192 4.76 8.49 -11.50
CA GLY A 192 4.19 8.98 -12.76
C GLY A 192 3.17 10.10 -12.63
N LEU A 193 2.86 10.56 -11.42
CA LEU A 193 1.97 11.71 -11.18
C LEU A 193 2.73 13.04 -11.24
N ASN A 194 2.06 14.08 -11.70
CA ASN A 194 2.57 15.44 -11.58
C ASN A 194 2.38 15.97 -10.14
N ARG A 195 2.96 17.14 -9.83
CA ARG A 195 2.93 17.72 -8.47
C ARG A 195 1.51 17.94 -7.93
N ASN A 196 0.58 18.38 -8.77
CA ASN A 196 -0.80 18.63 -8.34
C ASN A 196 -1.54 17.31 -8.07
N GLU A 197 -1.33 16.31 -8.93
CA GLU A 197 -1.90 14.97 -8.74
C GLU A 197 -1.34 14.30 -7.49
N SER A 198 -0.02 14.41 -7.23
CA SER A 198 0.61 13.90 -6.02
C SER A 198 0.08 14.59 -4.76
N ALA A 199 -0.14 15.91 -4.80
CA ALA A 199 -0.75 16.65 -3.69
C ALA A 199 -2.19 16.19 -3.42
N ALA A 200 -3.00 16.03 -4.48
CA ALA A 200 -4.36 15.51 -4.37
C ALA A 200 -4.40 14.06 -3.85
N LEU A 201 -3.45 13.23 -4.28
CA LEU A 201 -3.29 11.87 -3.76
C LEU A 201 -2.96 11.88 -2.26
N ASN A 202 -2.03 12.73 -1.83
CA ASN A 202 -1.66 12.86 -0.41
C ASN A 202 -2.85 13.28 0.44
N GLU A 203 -3.67 14.20 -0.05
CA GLU A 203 -4.90 14.62 0.63
C GLU A 203 -5.92 13.47 0.70
N LEU A 204 -6.09 12.71 -0.37
CA LEU A 204 -6.94 11.52 -0.38
C LEU A 204 -6.48 10.49 0.66
N LEU A 205 -5.18 10.21 0.76
CA LEU A 205 -4.64 9.22 1.71
C LEU A 205 -4.83 9.67 3.17
N ARG A 206 -4.60 10.97 3.48
CA ARG A 206 -4.90 11.53 4.81
C ARG A 206 -6.39 11.41 5.13
N ASN A 207 -7.25 11.75 4.19
CA ASN A 207 -8.70 11.64 4.34
C ASN A 207 -9.16 10.18 4.60
N ILE A 208 -8.56 9.22 3.89
CA ILE A 208 -8.81 7.79 4.10
C ILE A 208 -8.39 7.39 5.52
N ARG A 209 -7.16 7.73 5.94
CA ARG A 209 -6.67 7.46 7.29
C ARG A 209 -7.60 8.03 8.37
N ASP A 210 -7.93 9.31 8.25
CA ASP A 210 -8.68 10.06 9.27
C ASP A 210 -10.15 9.63 9.34
N THR A 211 -10.77 9.38 8.18
CA THR A 211 -12.19 9.01 8.12
C THR A 211 -12.44 7.56 8.54
N TYR A 212 -11.55 6.63 8.14
CA TYR A 212 -11.75 5.20 8.36
C TYR A 212 -10.92 4.65 9.52
N GLY A 213 -9.98 5.41 10.04
CA GLY A 213 -9.09 4.97 11.13
C GLY A 213 -8.26 3.75 10.76
N ILE A 214 -7.93 3.56 9.47
CA ILE A 214 -7.11 2.44 9.01
C ILE A 214 -5.62 2.75 9.10
N GLY A 215 -4.78 1.72 9.20
CA GLY A 215 -3.35 1.87 8.97
C GLY A 215 -3.04 1.92 7.47
N ILE A 216 -2.10 2.76 7.08
CA ILE A 216 -1.58 2.80 5.70
C ILE A 216 -0.10 2.47 5.75
N LEU A 217 0.31 1.47 4.97
CA LEU A 217 1.72 1.15 4.74
C LEU A 217 2.09 1.56 3.33
N LEU A 218 3.05 2.47 3.21
CA LEU A 218 3.40 3.14 1.96
C LEU A 218 4.83 2.82 1.56
N ILE A 219 5.06 2.34 0.33
CA ILE A 219 6.38 2.37 -0.29
C ILE A 219 6.41 3.58 -1.22
N GLU A 220 7.42 4.44 -1.05
CA GLU A 220 7.67 5.60 -1.91
C GLU A 220 9.17 5.90 -2.02
N HIS A 221 9.55 6.52 -3.10
CA HIS A 221 10.91 6.98 -3.34
C HIS A 221 10.99 8.52 -3.40
N ASP A 222 9.87 9.22 -3.58
CA ASP A 222 9.82 10.69 -3.50
C ASP A 222 9.78 11.13 -2.04
N MET A 223 10.94 11.64 -1.57
CA MET A 223 11.10 12.12 -0.20
C MET A 223 10.14 13.26 0.13
N SER A 224 9.72 14.07 -0.86
CA SER A 224 8.79 15.18 -0.62
C SER A 224 7.40 14.66 -0.28
N VAL A 225 6.96 13.62 -0.96
CA VAL A 225 5.70 12.91 -0.67
C VAL A 225 5.78 12.30 0.72
N VAL A 226 6.81 11.48 0.99
CA VAL A 226 6.99 10.76 2.25
C VAL A 226 6.98 11.68 3.45
N MET A 227 7.81 12.74 3.42
CA MET A 227 7.93 13.68 4.54
C MET A 227 6.65 14.47 4.81
N ASN A 228 5.80 14.62 3.80
CA ASN A 228 4.55 15.36 3.96
C ASN A 228 3.41 14.53 4.55
N ILE A 229 3.34 13.21 4.29
CA ILE A 229 2.15 12.44 4.67
C ILE A 229 2.39 11.42 5.77
N SER A 230 3.66 11.00 5.99
CA SER A 230 3.95 9.91 6.90
C SER A 230 4.00 10.38 8.36
N ASP A 231 3.44 9.56 9.24
CA ASP A 231 3.55 9.70 10.70
C ASP A 231 4.81 8.98 11.19
N HIS A 232 5.17 7.87 10.54
CA HIS A 232 6.30 7.02 10.85
C HIS A 232 7.04 6.61 9.57
N ILE A 233 8.37 6.51 9.63
CA ILE A 233 9.21 6.12 8.49
C ILE A 233 10.20 5.04 8.90
N VAL A 234 10.25 3.97 8.11
CA VAL A 234 11.24 2.89 8.20
C VAL A 234 12.16 2.99 6.99
N VAL A 235 13.45 3.13 7.21
CA VAL A 235 14.45 3.28 6.13
C VAL A 235 15.24 2.00 5.97
N LEU A 236 15.29 1.51 4.75
CA LEU A 236 16.02 0.31 4.36
C LEU A 236 17.22 0.64 3.50
N ASP A 237 18.28 -0.15 3.69
CA ASP A 237 19.43 -0.18 2.81
C ASP A 237 19.94 -1.61 2.73
N TYR A 238 20.13 -2.15 1.52
CA TYR A 238 20.57 -3.54 1.25
C TYR A 238 19.87 -4.60 2.11
N GLY A 239 18.54 -4.50 2.22
CA GLY A 239 17.69 -5.45 2.98
C GLY A 239 17.70 -5.27 4.49
N LYS A 240 18.39 -4.27 5.04
CA LYS A 240 18.48 -3.98 6.47
C LYS A 240 17.81 -2.67 6.83
N LYS A 241 17.29 -2.59 8.05
CA LYS A 241 16.78 -1.34 8.60
C LYS A 241 17.94 -0.47 9.09
N ILE A 242 18.08 0.72 8.51
CA ILE A 242 19.12 1.69 8.90
C ILE A 242 18.57 2.83 9.75
N SER A 243 17.26 3.12 9.65
CA SER A 243 16.60 4.12 10.49
C SER A 243 15.12 3.78 10.69
N ASP A 244 14.53 4.29 11.78
CA ASP A 244 13.16 3.98 12.19
C ASP A 244 12.67 5.10 13.12
N GLY A 245 11.64 5.86 12.71
CA GLY A 245 11.16 6.98 13.53
C GLY A 245 10.28 7.98 12.78
N SER A 246 10.13 9.15 13.40
CA SER A 246 9.36 10.25 12.80
C SER A 246 10.05 10.84 11.56
N PRO A 247 9.30 11.51 10.65
CA PRO A 247 9.89 12.20 9.49
C PRO A 247 11.04 13.14 9.88
N VAL A 248 10.91 13.86 10.99
CA VAL A 248 11.92 14.80 11.49
C VAL A 248 13.20 14.06 11.90
N SER A 249 13.09 12.94 12.62
CA SER A 249 14.24 12.16 13.06
C SER A 249 14.98 11.51 11.88
N VAL A 250 14.23 10.94 10.93
CA VAL A 250 14.77 10.27 9.75
C VAL A 250 15.50 11.26 8.83
N ARG A 251 14.95 12.46 8.64
CA ARG A 251 15.56 13.50 7.79
C ARG A 251 16.96 13.90 8.26
N HIS A 252 17.23 13.83 9.57
CA HIS A 252 18.52 14.24 10.14
C HIS A 252 19.44 13.06 10.48
N ASP A 253 19.05 11.81 10.16
CA ASP A 253 19.87 10.63 10.43
C ASP A 253 21.05 10.56 9.42
N PRO A 254 22.31 10.62 9.90
CA PRO A 254 23.47 10.57 9.01
C PRO A 254 23.57 9.27 8.19
N ARG A 255 22.97 8.17 8.67
CA ARG A 255 22.95 6.89 7.94
C ARG A 255 22.04 7.00 6.72
N VAL A 256 20.87 7.65 6.88
CA VAL A 256 19.92 7.90 5.80
C VAL A 256 20.54 8.83 4.76
N ILE A 257 21.14 9.95 5.21
CA ILE A 257 21.80 10.90 4.32
C ILE A 257 22.86 10.20 3.47
N ARG A 258 23.69 9.35 4.07
CA ARG A 258 24.75 8.59 3.34
C ARG A 258 24.18 7.58 2.36
N ALA A 259 23.08 6.88 2.70
CA ALA A 259 22.48 5.89 1.82
C ALA A 259 21.92 6.52 0.53
N TYR A 260 21.39 7.76 0.62
CA TYR A 260 20.85 8.46 -0.54
C TYR A 260 21.90 9.29 -1.31
N LEU A 261 22.89 9.90 -0.63
CA LEU A 261 23.96 10.66 -1.27
C LEU A 261 25.06 9.75 -1.86
N GLY A 262 25.25 8.53 -1.32
CA GLY A 262 26.21 7.57 -1.85
C GLY A 262 25.87 7.11 -3.26
N GLU A 263 24.61 7.03 -3.63
CA GLU A 263 24.19 6.72 -5.00
C GLU A 263 24.45 7.87 -5.99
N GLU A 264 24.38 9.14 -5.55
CA GLU A 264 24.69 10.30 -6.41
C GLU A 264 26.20 10.50 -6.57
N ALA A 265 27.01 10.11 -5.58
CA ALA A 265 28.47 10.24 -5.63
C ALA A 265 29.14 9.27 -6.61
N ASP A 266 28.53 8.11 -6.88
CA ASP A 266 29.07 7.14 -7.86
C ASP A 266 28.83 7.56 -9.33
N TYR A 267 27.96 8.56 -9.58
CA TYR A 267 27.68 9.05 -10.93
C TYR A 267 28.35 10.36 -11.32
N GLY A 268 29.17 10.99 -10.46
CA GLY A 268 29.69 12.30 -10.77
C GLY A 268 30.81 12.88 -9.93
N LEU A 269 31.94 12.20 -9.75
CA LEU A 269 33.21 12.87 -9.44
C LEU A 269 34.35 12.13 -10.14
N ALA A 270 34.62 12.49 -11.39
CA ALA A 270 35.97 12.37 -11.94
C ALA A 270 36.91 13.27 -11.11
N PRO A 271 38.09 12.80 -10.68
CA PRO A 271 38.99 13.62 -9.91
C PRO A 271 39.47 14.80 -10.77
N ILE A 272 39.21 16.01 -10.28
CA ILE A 272 39.80 17.23 -10.85
C ILE A 272 41.29 17.09 -10.66
N GLY A 273 41.97 16.80 -11.77
CA GLY A 273 43.44 16.70 -11.83
C GLY A 273 44.10 17.98 -11.31
N SER A 274 44.93 17.78 -10.34
CA SER A 274 45.93 18.79 -9.92
C SER A 274 46.88 19.11 -11.06
N GLY A 275 46.56 20.14 -11.83
CA GLY A 275 47.50 20.76 -12.75
C GLY A 275 47.94 22.11 -12.19
N LEU A 276 49.02 22.15 -11.49
CA LEU A 276 49.81 23.37 -11.30
C LEU A 276 50.78 23.48 -12.47
N PRO A 277 50.88 24.62 -13.16
CA PRO A 277 51.95 24.88 -14.09
C PRO A 277 53.19 25.43 -13.36
N CYS A 278 54.37 24.96 -13.77
CA CYS A 278 55.62 25.67 -13.62
C CYS A 278 55.69 26.88 -14.52
#